data_6d14118d976dcf94d5f902bf9b473266
#
_entry.id   6d14118d976dcf94d5f902bf9b473266
#
_cell.length_a   1.000
_cell.length_b   1.000
_cell.length_c   1.000
_cell.angle_alpha   90.00
_cell.angle_beta   90.00
_cell.angle_gamma   90.00
#
_symmetry.space_group_name_H-M   'P 1'
#
loop_
_entity.id
_entity.type
_entity.pdbx_description
1 polymer ?
#
loop_
_entity_poly.entity_id
_entity_poly.type
_entity_poly.pdbx_seq_one_letter_code
_entity_poly.pdbx_strand_id
1 'polypeptide(L)'
;MNTHAQSYWQRRFAADKNLLEEQRELALQQIRSAAVALRERWPLIKSIWVFGSVLGEGFHEESDIDLMVEGLPPQDLLGAIKLAETDACRSVDLKRAEDISAELRFRLLRISEAL
;
A
#
# COMPACT_ATOMS: atom_id res chain seq x y z
N MET A 1 -4.82 -10.62 40.54
CA MET A 1 -3.61 -9.86 40.91
C MET A 1 -2.67 -9.80 39.72
N ASN A 2 -2.29 -8.61 39.29
CA ASN A 2 -1.33 -8.46 38.19
C ASN A 2 0.07 -8.83 38.68
N THR A 3 0.73 -9.70 37.95
CA THR A 3 2.12 -10.04 38.19
C THR A 3 3.03 -9.13 37.35
N HIS A 4 4.32 -9.08 37.71
CA HIS A 4 5.31 -8.39 36.88
C HIS A 4 5.34 -8.95 35.44
N ALA A 5 5.12 -10.25 35.28
CA ALA A 5 5.08 -10.88 33.95
C ALA A 5 3.93 -10.34 33.10
N GLN A 6 2.72 -10.20 33.68
CA GLN A 6 1.57 -9.66 32.97
C GLN A 6 1.82 -8.21 32.54
N SER A 7 2.35 -7.37 33.43
CA SER A 7 2.68 -5.98 33.11
C SER A 7 3.73 -5.86 32.03
N TYR A 8 4.72 -6.75 32.04
CA TYR A 8 5.77 -6.81 31.03
C TYR A 8 5.18 -7.11 29.65
N TRP A 9 4.36 -8.17 29.54
CA TRP A 9 3.75 -8.56 28.27
C TRP A 9 2.78 -7.52 27.74
N GLN A 10 1.99 -6.89 28.61
CA GLN A 10 1.08 -5.81 28.20
C GLN A 10 1.84 -4.64 27.60
N ARG A 11 2.95 -4.23 28.21
CA ARG A 11 3.79 -3.15 27.69
C ARG A 11 4.46 -3.53 26.39
N ARG A 12 4.89 -4.78 26.26
CA ARG A 12 5.51 -5.26 25.04
C ARG A 12 4.52 -5.30 23.88
N PHE A 13 3.31 -5.79 24.11
CA PHE A 13 2.26 -5.78 23.09
C PHE A 13 1.90 -4.37 22.64
N ALA A 14 1.80 -3.42 23.57
CA ALA A 14 1.53 -2.03 23.25
C ALA A 14 2.66 -1.40 22.43
N ALA A 15 3.91 -1.68 22.77
CA ALA A 15 5.08 -1.19 22.05
C ALA A 15 5.13 -1.76 20.63
N ASP A 16 4.89 -3.08 20.48
CA ASP A 16 4.86 -3.74 19.17
C ASP A 16 3.75 -3.18 18.28
N LYS A 17 2.58 -2.94 18.85
CA LYS A 17 1.45 -2.34 18.13
C LYS A 17 1.78 -0.91 17.67
N ASN A 18 2.37 -0.11 18.52
CA ASN A 18 2.78 1.25 18.17
C ASN A 18 3.83 1.27 17.06
N LEU A 19 4.81 0.38 17.13
CA LEU A 19 5.83 0.25 16.12
C LEU A 19 5.22 -0.13 14.78
N LEU A 20 4.27 -1.06 14.78
CA LEU A 20 3.57 -1.49 13.58
C LEU A 20 2.75 -0.36 12.96
N GLU A 21 2.08 0.45 13.79
CA GLU A 21 1.34 1.62 13.32
C GLU A 21 2.27 2.68 12.73
N GLU A 22 3.44 2.91 13.34
CA GLU A 22 4.45 3.82 12.80
C GLU A 22 4.97 3.34 11.45
N GLN A 23 5.21 2.04 11.29
CA GLN A 23 5.63 1.44 10.02
C GLN A 23 4.55 1.59 8.95
N ARG A 24 3.28 1.42 9.33
CA ARG A 24 2.15 1.63 8.42
C ARG A 24 2.06 3.09 7.96
N GLU A 25 2.18 4.04 8.88
CA GLU A 25 2.16 5.46 8.55
C GLU A 25 3.29 5.84 7.59
N LEU A 26 4.50 5.33 7.86
CA LEU A 26 5.63 5.55 6.96
C LEU A 26 5.34 4.97 5.57
N ALA A 27 4.81 3.74 5.51
CA ALA A 27 4.46 3.10 4.25
C ALA A 27 3.42 3.91 3.49
N LEU A 28 2.40 4.43 4.16
CA LEU A 28 1.37 5.26 3.52
C LEU A 28 1.95 6.56 2.97
N GLN A 29 2.90 7.19 3.67
CA GLN A 29 3.59 8.37 3.16
C GLN A 29 4.40 8.03 1.91
N GLN A 30 5.12 6.92 1.92
CA GLN A 30 5.89 6.44 0.78
C GLN A 30 4.99 6.11 -0.42
N ILE A 31 3.83 5.51 -0.17
CA ILE A 31 2.83 5.21 -1.20
C ILE A 31 2.28 6.50 -1.82
N ARG A 32 1.99 7.51 -1.02
CA ARG A 32 1.51 8.81 -1.53
C ARG A 32 2.58 9.48 -2.38
N SER A 33 3.84 9.40 -1.97
CA SER A 33 4.96 9.89 -2.77
C SER A 33 5.05 9.16 -4.11
N ALA A 34 4.93 7.84 -4.11
CA ALA A 34 4.93 7.04 -5.33
C ALA A 34 3.77 7.42 -6.25
N ALA A 35 2.58 7.68 -5.71
CA ALA A 35 1.43 8.11 -6.51
C ALA A 35 1.68 9.46 -7.19
N VAL A 36 2.28 10.41 -6.50
CA VAL A 36 2.67 11.70 -7.08
C VAL A 36 3.66 11.49 -8.23
N ALA A 37 4.69 10.68 -8.01
CA ALA A 37 5.70 10.39 -9.02
C ALA A 37 5.10 9.71 -10.26
N LEU A 38 4.17 8.76 -10.06
CA LEU A 38 3.47 8.10 -11.16
C LEU A 38 2.66 9.09 -11.99
N ARG A 39 1.91 9.99 -11.36
CA ARG A 39 1.11 10.99 -12.05
C ARG A 39 1.96 12.00 -12.82
N GLU A 40 3.10 12.37 -12.28
CA GLU A 40 4.03 13.27 -12.96
C GLU A 40 4.63 12.62 -14.21
N ARG A 41 5.00 11.35 -14.11
CA ARG A 41 5.62 10.61 -15.22
C ARG A 41 4.62 10.20 -16.28
N TRP A 42 3.39 9.87 -15.88
CA TRP A 42 2.31 9.45 -16.78
C TRP A 42 1.06 10.29 -16.54
N PRO A 43 0.97 11.48 -17.15
CA PRO A 43 -0.17 12.38 -16.94
C PRO A 43 -1.53 11.81 -17.38
N LEU A 44 -1.53 10.73 -18.19
CA LEU A 44 -2.75 10.05 -18.61
C LEU A 44 -3.40 9.23 -17.48
N ILE A 45 -2.70 9.00 -16.38
CA ILE A 45 -3.26 8.30 -15.23
C ILE A 45 -4.43 9.11 -14.67
N LYS A 46 -5.60 8.45 -14.59
CA LYS A 46 -6.82 9.06 -14.08
C LYS A 46 -6.97 8.86 -12.56
N SER A 47 -6.66 7.66 -12.10
CA SER A 47 -6.88 7.30 -10.71
C SER A 47 -5.84 6.29 -10.25
N ILE A 48 -5.48 6.37 -8.96
CA ILE A 48 -4.61 5.41 -8.29
C ILE A 48 -5.25 5.04 -6.97
N TRP A 49 -5.32 3.75 -6.67
CA TRP A 49 -5.88 3.24 -5.42
C TRP A 49 -4.87 2.33 -4.74
N VAL A 50 -4.83 2.41 -3.42
CA VAL A 50 -4.10 1.46 -2.58
C VAL A 50 -5.09 0.53 -1.90
N PHE A 51 -4.74 -0.75 -1.78
CA PHE A 51 -5.52 -1.75 -1.09
C PHE A 51 -4.60 -2.75 -0.39
N GLY A 52 -5.17 -3.78 0.23
CA GLY A 52 -4.40 -4.84 0.84
C GLY A 52 -4.00 -4.56 2.29
N SER A 53 -2.96 -5.24 2.75
CA SER A 53 -2.60 -5.29 4.17
C SER A 53 -2.24 -3.94 4.80
N VAL A 54 -1.74 -2.98 4.01
CA VAL A 54 -1.38 -1.66 4.54
C VAL A 54 -2.58 -0.90 5.08
N LEU A 55 -3.80 -1.20 4.60
CA LEU A 55 -5.04 -0.58 5.06
C LEU A 55 -5.72 -1.35 6.20
N GLY A 56 -5.24 -2.55 6.54
CA GLY A 56 -5.91 -3.39 7.50
C GLY A 56 -4.94 -4.18 8.37
N GLU A 57 -5.39 -5.36 8.77
CA GLU A 57 -4.59 -6.28 9.56
C GLU A 57 -3.59 -7.04 8.69
N GLY A 58 -2.55 -7.55 9.31
CA GLY A 58 -1.54 -8.35 8.63
C GLY A 58 -0.43 -7.58 7.95
N PHE A 59 -0.43 -6.25 8.04
CA PHE A 59 0.68 -5.44 7.52
C PHE A 59 1.94 -5.67 8.36
N HIS A 60 3.06 -5.86 7.68
CA HIS A 60 4.37 -5.93 8.33
C HIS A 60 5.43 -5.30 7.41
N GLU A 61 6.63 -5.15 7.95
CA GLU A 61 7.73 -4.43 7.31
C GLU A 61 8.06 -4.96 5.91
N GLU A 62 7.89 -6.27 5.67
CA GLU A 62 8.18 -6.91 4.40
C GLU A 62 6.95 -7.06 3.50
N SER A 63 5.79 -6.55 3.91
CA SER A 63 4.58 -6.63 3.10
C SER A 63 4.72 -5.84 1.81
N ASP A 64 4.24 -6.43 0.71
CA ASP A 64 4.13 -5.73 -0.56
C ASP A 64 3.03 -4.67 -0.49
N ILE A 65 3.18 -3.64 -1.31
CA ILE A 65 2.14 -2.62 -1.48
C ILE A 65 1.31 -2.99 -2.69
N ASP A 66 0.00 -3.03 -2.50
CA ASP A 66 -0.96 -3.33 -3.58
C ASP A 66 -1.56 -2.05 -4.12
N LEU A 67 -1.33 -1.76 -5.39
CA LEU A 67 -1.86 -0.59 -6.09
C LEU A 67 -2.68 -1.01 -7.31
N MET A 68 -3.70 -0.24 -7.60
CA MET A 68 -4.45 -0.33 -8.85
C MET A 68 -4.43 1.04 -9.51
N VAL A 69 -4.16 1.08 -10.81
CA VAL A 69 -4.05 2.32 -11.57
C VAL A 69 -4.96 2.28 -12.79
N GLU A 70 -5.63 3.40 -13.06
CA GLU A 70 -6.44 3.58 -14.26
C GLU A 70 -5.80 4.63 -15.17
N GLY A 71 -5.69 4.31 -16.45
CA GLY A 71 -5.15 5.23 -17.45
C GLY A 71 -3.67 5.06 -17.74
N LEU A 72 -3.00 4.08 -17.16
CA LEU A 72 -1.61 3.77 -17.49
C LEU A 72 -1.55 2.96 -18.79
N PRO A 73 -0.74 3.38 -19.79
CA PRO A 73 -0.56 2.56 -21.00
C PRO A 73 0.04 1.19 -20.66
N PRO A 74 -0.43 0.11 -21.31
CA PRO A 74 0.02 -1.25 -20.98
C PRO A 74 1.52 -1.46 -21.18
N GLN A 75 2.13 -0.82 -22.17
CA GLN A 75 3.57 -0.93 -22.41
C GLN A 75 4.43 -0.27 -21.33
N ASP A 76 3.84 0.59 -20.49
CA ASP A 76 4.55 1.31 -19.45
C ASP A 76 4.42 0.64 -18.07
N LEU A 77 3.76 -0.51 -17.97
CA LEU A 77 3.51 -1.17 -16.70
C LEU A 77 4.78 -1.48 -15.90
N LEU A 78 5.79 -2.07 -16.56
CA LEU A 78 7.05 -2.40 -15.88
C LEU A 78 7.80 -1.14 -15.42
N GLY A 79 7.79 -0.10 -16.23
CA GLY A 79 8.40 1.18 -15.85
C GLY A 79 7.69 1.82 -14.65
N ALA A 80 6.36 1.72 -14.62
CA ALA A 80 5.58 2.23 -13.51
C ALA A 80 5.84 1.45 -12.21
N ILE A 81 5.96 0.13 -12.28
CA ILE A 81 6.31 -0.71 -11.14
C ILE A 81 7.67 -0.29 -10.58
N LYS A 82 8.67 -0.14 -11.44
CA LYS A 82 10.02 0.27 -11.01
C LYS A 82 10.02 1.64 -10.34
N LEU A 83 9.32 2.59 -10.92
CA LEU A 83 9.21 3.93 -10.34
C LEU A 83 8.52 3.89 -8.98
N ALA A 84 7.42 3.19 -8.87
CA ALA A 84 6.67 3.05 -7.63
C ALA A 84 7.52 2.38 -6.53
N GLU A 85 8.24 1.31 -6.87
CA GLU A 85 9.11 0.62 -5.93
C GLU A 85 10.26 1.49 -5.43
N THR A 86 10.82 2.31 -6.31
CA THR A 86 11.88 3.24 -5.93
C THR A 86 11.37 4.29 -4.95
N ASP A 87 10.24 4.90 -5.22
CA ASP A 87 9.66 5.92 -4.34
C ASP A 87 9.07 5.36 -3.06
N ALA A 88 8.48 4.18 -3.12
CA ALA A 88 7.90 3.54 -1.95
C ALA A 88 8.95 2.81 -1.09
N CYS A 89 10.15 2.58 -1.63
CA CYS A 89 11.20 1.78 -0.98
C CYS A 89 10.70 0.39 -0.56
N ARG A 90 9.81 -0.20 -1.35
CA ARG A 90 9.17 -1.50 -1.10
C ARG A 90 8.79 -2.16 -2.41
N SER A 91 8.56 -3.46 -2.36
CA SER A 91 7.96 -4.18 -3.47
C SER A 91 6.53 -3.70 -3.68
N VAL A 92 6.15 -3.49 -4.93
CA VAL A 92 4.83 -3.00 -5.31
C VAL A 92 4.19 -3.96 -6.30
N ASP A 93 3.00 -4.45 -5.97
CA ASP A 93 2.13 -5.16 -6.89
C ASP A 93 1.19 -4.13 -7.52
N LEU A 94 1.50 -3.74 -8.73
CA LEU A 94 0.73 -2.73 -9.47
C LEU A 94 -0.12 -3.42 -10.55
N LYS A 95 -1.44 -3.20 -10.47
CA LYS A 95 -2.39 -3.71 -11.45
C LYS A 95 -3.00 -2.55 -12.22
N ARG A 96 -3.14 -2.72 -13.55
CA ARG A 96 -3.93 -1.79 -14.34
C ARG A 96 -5.41 -2.17 -14.20
N ALA A 97 -6.25 -1.18 -13.92
CA ALA A 97 -7.69 -1.42 -13.81
C ALA A 97 -8.28 -2.02 -15.10
N GLU A 98 -7.70 -1.67 -16.25
CA GLU A 98 -8.12 -2.17 -17.56
C GLU A 98 -7.80 -3.65 -17.79
N ASP A 99 -6.85 -4.21 -17.01
CA ASP A 99 -6.40 -5.60 -17.17
C ASP A 99 -7.17 -6.60 -16.30
N ILE A 100 -8.01 -6.11 -15.40
CA ILE A 100 -8.78 -6.97 -14.49
C ILE A 100 -10.25 -6.97 -14.88
N SER A 101 -10.98 -8.03 -14.47
CA SER A 101 -12.41 -8.11 -14.72
C SER A 101 -13.19 -7.00 -14.04
N ALA A 102 -14.34 -6.64 -14.58
CA ALA A 102 -15.21 -5.65 -13.96
C ALA A 102 -15.63 -6.07 -12.56
N GLU A 103 -15.85 -7.37 -12.33
CA GLU A 103 -16.22 -7.92 -11.04
C GLU A 103 -15.08 -7.73 -10.01
N LEU A 104 -13.85 -8.08 -10.39
CA LEU A 104 -12.71 -7.90 -9.49
C LEU A 104 -12.45 -6.42 -9.21
N ARG A 105 -12.54 -5.57 -10.23
CA ARG A 105 -12.40 -4.12 -10.07
C ARG A 105 -13.41 -3.58 -9.07
N PHE A 106 -14.65 -3.99 -9.19
CA PHE A 106 -15.71 -3.57 -8.26
C PHE A 106 -15.38 -3.97 -6.82
N ARG A 107 -14.90 -5.21 -6.61
CA ARG A 107 -14.50 -5.69 -5.28
C ARG A 107 -13.33 -4.89 -4.71
N LEU A 108 -12.30 -4.65 -5.52
CA LEU A 108 -11.11 -3.91 -5.09
C LEU A 108 -11.45 -2.46 -4.75
N LEU A 109 -12.31 -1.81 -5.53
CA LEU A 109 -12.72 -0.44 -5.26
C LEU A 109 -13.45 -0.30 -3.91
N ARG A 110 -14.15 -1.34 -3.46
CA ARG A 110 -14.83 -1.32 -2.16
C ARG A 110 -13.90 -1.38 -0.97
N ILE A 111 -12.71 -1.90 -1.13
CA ILE A 111 -11.74 -2.10 -0.04
C ILE A 111 -10.48 -1.26 -0.20
N SER A 112 -10.43 -0.41 -1.20
CA SER A 112 -9.27 0.44 -1.49
C SER A 112 -9.50 1.86 -1.02
N GLU A 113 -8.40 2.62 -0.94
CA GLU A 113 -8.42 4.05 -0.74
C GLU A 113 -7.83 4.76 -1.96
N ALA A 114 -8.47 5.82 -2.39
CA ALA A 114 -7.97 6.66 -3.48
C ALA A 114 -6.78 7.49 -3.02
N LEU A 115 -5.79 7.59 -3.89
CA LEU A 115 -4.57 8.37 -3.64
C LEU A 115 -4.55 9.66 -4.45
#